data_92fbd044d5d6da4612e599170441625c
#
_entry.id   92fbd044d5d6da4612e599170441625c
#
_cell.length_a   1.000
_cell.length_b   1.000
_cell.length_c   1.000
_cell.angle_alpha   90.00
_cell.angle_beta   90.00
_cell.angle_gamma   90.00
#
_symmetry.space_group_name_H-M   'P 1'
#
loop_
_entity.id
_entity.type
_entity.pdbx_description
1 polymer ?
#
loop_
_entity_poly.entity_id
_entity_poly.type
_entity_poly.pdbx_seq_one_letter_code
_entity_poly.pdbx_strand_id
1 'polypeptide(L)'
;NEFRDRHPDAQILFVGAKDKMEMTRIPEEGYKIIGLWISGLQRKLTWSNLLFPVKLIASYVYAIRILRKFKPHAVIGTGGYASGPMMMAATRCGIPSIIQEQNSFAGLANKQVAARVNKICVAYEGMEKYFPKDKIVLTGNPVRKNILSIGDKREKALSHFGFDANKRTLL
;
A
#
# COMPACT_ATOMS: atom_id res chain seq x y z
N ASN A 1 5.85 9.68 8.35
CA ASN A 1 6.49 10.72 9.05
C ASN A 1 6.51 12.03 8.26
N GLU A 2 7.03 12.13 7.03
CA GLU A 2 7.01 13.37 6.22
C GLU A 2 5.62 14.04 6.14
N PHE A 3 4.55 13.27 5.92
CA PHE A 3 3.19 13.83 5.89
C PHE A 3 2.76 14.39 7.25
N ARG A 4 3.11 13.69 8.34
CA ARG A 4 2.82 14.13 9.71
C ARG A 4 3.64 15.37 10.10
N ASP A 5 4.89 15.44 9.62
CA ASP A 5 5.77 16.59 9.86
C ASP A 5 5.23 17.86 9.19
N ARG A 6 4.62 17.72 8.00
CA ARG A 6 4.01 18.83 7.26
C ARG A 6 2.58 19.14 7.69
N HIS A 7 1.86 18.17 8.22
CA HIS A 7 0.46 18.27 8.64
C HIS A 7 0.27 17.63 10.02
N PRO A 8 0.72 18.30 11.11
CA PRO A 8 0.69 17.73 12.47
C PRO A 8 -0.71 17.36 12.95
N ASP A 9 -1.73 18.12 12.53
CA ASP A 9 -3.14 17.92 12.92
C ASP A 9 -3.86 16.85 12.07
N ALA A 10 -3.19 16.27 11.08
CA ALA A 10 -3.81 15.27 10.21
C ALA A 10 -4.11 13.98 10.96
N GLN A 11 -5.36 13.56 10.92
CA GLN A 11 -5.76 12.27 11.42
C GLN A 11 -5.52 11.20 10.34
N ILE A 12 -4.70 10.21 10.66
CA ILE A 12 -4.35 9.13 9.76
C ILE A 12 -4.92 7.82 10.33
N LEU A 13 -5.66 7.10 9.49
CA LEU A 13 -6.17 5.78 9.77
C LEU A 13 -5.70 4.81 8.69
N PHE A 14 -5.03 3.74 9.10
CA PHE A 14 -4.67 2.67 8.20
C PHE A 14 -5.76 1.60 8.14
N VAL A 15 -5.87 0.98 6.96
CA VAL A 15 -6.74 -0.18 6.76
C VAL A 15 -5.94 -1.27 6.06
N GLY A 16 -5.81 -2.42 6.71
CA GLY A 16 -5.03 -3.57 6.24
C GLY A 16 -5.86 -4.84 6.17
N ALA A 17 -5.26 -5.94 5.73
CA ALA A 17 -5.87 -7.27 5.82
C ALA A 17 -5.59 -7.88 7.19
N LYS A 18 -6.62 -8.49 7.81
CA LYS A 18 -6.44 -9.24 9.05
C LYS A 18 -5.34 -10.31 8.88
N ASP A 19 -4.63 -10.61 9.94
CA ASP A 19 -3.61 -11.65 10.01
C ASP A 19 -2.41 -11.42 9.05
N LYS A 20 -2.18 -10.16 8.64
CA LYS A 20 -1.03 -9.75 7.84
C LYS A 20 -0.07 -8.87 8.64
N MET A 21 1.16 -8.78 8.13
CA MET A 21 2.28 -8.09 8.78
C MET A 21 1.94 -6.63 9.13
N GLU A 22 1.14 -5.97 8.32
CA GLU A 22 0.72 -4.59 8.55
C GLU A 22 -0.04 -4.40 9.87
N MET A 23 -0.75 -5.44 10.35
CA MET A 23 -1.50 -5.37 11.62
C MET A 23 -0.58 -5.24 12.85
N THR A 24 0.68 -5.65 12.73
CA THR A 24 1.72 -5.48 13.78
C THR A 24 2.57 -4.25 13.53
N ARG A 25 3.06 -4.08 12.29
CA ARG A 25 4.03 -3.02 11.97
C ARG A 25 3.46 -1.61 12.03
N ILE A 26 2.20 -1.42 11.68
CA ILE A 26 1.59 -0.08 11.69
C ILE A 26 1.40 0.47 13.13
N PRO A 27 0.91 -0.33 14.11
CA PRO A 27 0.90 0.10 15.51
C PRO A 27 2.28 0.38 16.11
N GLU A 28 3.31 -0.37 15.74
CA GLU A 28 4.70 -0.11 16.16
C GLU A 28 5.18 1.30 15.73
N GLU A 29 4.68 1.82 14.62
CA GLU A 29 4.96 3.18 14.13
C GLU A 29 4.00 4.25 14.72
N GLY A 30 3.15 3.87 15.70
CA GLY A 30 2.25 4.77 16.41
C GLY A 30 0.98 5.15 15.65
N TYR A 31 0.55 4.35 14.66
CA TYR A 31 -0.67 4.58 13.90
C TYR A 31 -1.78 3.59 14.24
N LYS A 32 -3.03 4.06 14.13
CA LYS A 32 -4.21 3.18 14.22
C LYS A 32 -4.42 2.44 12.92
N ILE A 33 -4.76 1.15 13.04
CA ILE A 33 -5.10 0.30 11.89
C ILE A 33 -6.38 -0.48 12.15
N ILE A 34 -7.19 -0.67 11.10
CA ILE A 34 -8.37 -1.54 11.11
C ILE A 34 -8.15 -2.67 10.11
N GLY A 35 -8.36 -3.91 10.54
CA GLY A 35 -8.22 -5.09 9.70
C GLY A 35 -9.52 -5.45 8.98
N LEU A 36 -9.46 -5.60 7.64
CA LEU A 36 -10.52 -6.19 6.83
C LEU A 36 -10.38 -7.72 6.78
N TRP A 37 -11.49 -8.42 6.75
CA TRP A 37 -11.50 -9.87 6.55
C TRP A 37 -11.36 -10.21 5.08
N ILE A 38 -10.16 -10.03 4.54
CA ILE A 38 -9.82 -10.27 3.14
C ILE A 38 -8.51 -11.02 3.04
N SER A 39 -8.42 -11.92 2.07
CA SER A 39 -7.19 -12.66 1.74
C SER A 39 -7.01 -12.70 0.24
N GLY A 40 -5.79 -12.97 -0.24
CA GLY A 40 -5.56 -13.14 -1.66
C GLY A 40 -6.23 -14.39 -2.20
N LEU A 41 -6.56 -14.35 -3.49
CA LEU A 41 -6.96 -15.53 -4.24
C LEU A 41 -5.74 -16.47 -4.34
N GLN A 42 -5.88 -17.68 -3.84
CA GLN A 42 -4.80 -18.67 -3.96
C GLN A 42 -4.75 -19.21 -5.40
N ARG A 43 -3.54 -19.37 -5.93
CA ARG A 43 -3.34 -19.90 -7.30
C ARG A 43 -3.85 -21.35 -7.47
N LYS A 44 -3.92 -22.11 -6.37
CA LYS A 44 -4.52 -23.46 -6.36
C LYS A 44 -5.99 -23.35 -6.00
N LEU A 45 -6.84 -24.14 -6.66
CA LEU A 45 -8.26 -24.26 -6.32
C LEU A 45 -8.38 -24.89 -4.92
N THR A 46 -8.74 -24.08 -3.95
CA THR A 46 -8.96 -24.49 -2.56
C THR A 46 -10.33 -24.02 -2.09
N TRP A 47 -10.89 -24.68 -1.09
CA TRP A 47 -12.13 -24.23 -0.44
C TRP A 47 -12.08 -22.77 0.03
N SER A 48 -10.86 -22.27 0.32
CA SER A 48 -10.62 -20.85 0.67
C SER A 48 -10.97 -19.90 -0.49
N ASN A 49 -10.83 -20.33 -1.75
CA ASN A 49 -11.20 -19.52 -2.91
C ASN A 49 -12.72 -19.38 -3.07
N LEU A 50 -13.49 -20.40 -2.64
CA LEU A 50 -14.95 -20.34 -2.67
C LEU A 50 -15.51 -19.28 -1.70
N LEU A 51 -14.81 -19.01 -0.60
CA LEU A 51 -15.15 -17.97 0.35
C LEU A 51 -14.68 -16.56 -0.07
N PHE A 52 -13.88 -16.45 -1.13
CA PHE A 52 -13.32 -15.16 -1.57
C PHE A 52 -14.40 -14.13 -1.94
N PRO A 53 -15.46 -14.47 -2.70
CA PRO A 53 -16.53 -13.49 -2.99
C PRO A 53 -17.21 -12.97 -1.72
N VAL A 54 -17.47 -13.87 -0.75
CA VAL A 54 -18.09 -13.51 0.53
C VAL A 54 -17.18 -12.57 1.32
N LYS A 55 -15.88 -12.89 1.41
CA LYS A 55 -14.88 -12.03 2.06
C LYS A 55 -14.80 -10.66 1.39
N LEU A 56 -14.84 -10.62 0.05
CA LEU A 56 -14.78 -9.38 -0.71
C LEU A 56 -16.00 -8.49 -0.42
N ILE A 57 -17.21 -9.05 -0.47
CA ILE A 57 -18.44 -8.32 -0.18
C ILE A 57 -18.46 -7.84 1.28
N ALA A 58 -18.15 -8.69 2.23
CA ALA A 58 -18.08 -8.34 3.64
C ALA A 58 -17.05 -7.22 3.89
N SER A 59 -15.87 -7.33 3.29
CA SER A 59 -14.82 -6.30 3.39
C SER A 59 -15.23 -4.98 2.73
N TYR A 60 -15.93 -5.04 1.60
CA TYR A 60 -16.45 -3.85 0.93
C TYR A 60 -17.50 -3.12 1.78
N VAL A 61 -18.47 -3.86 2.34
CA VAL A 61 -19.50 -3.29 3.24
C VAL A 61 -18.84 -2.70 4.49
N TYR A 62 -17.84 -3.39 5.04
CA TYR A 62 -17.11 -2.88 6.21
C TYR A 62 -16.27 -1.64 5.86
N ALA A 63 -15.65 -1.59 4.68
CA ALA A 63 -14.95 -0.41 4.19
C ALA A 63 -15.87 0.82 4.11
N ILE A 64 -17.10 0.66 3.61
CA ILE A 64 -18.10 1.75 3.60
C ILE A 64 -18.40 2.25 5.03
N ARG A 65 -18.54 1.33 6.01
CA ARG A 65 -18.78 1.72 7.40
C ARG A 65 -17.59 2.50 7.98
N ILE A 66 -16.35 2.08 7.69
CA ILE A 66 -15.13 2.79 8.10
C ILE A 66 -15.11 4.19 7.50
N LEU A 67 -15.35 4.33 6.20
CA LEU A 67 -15.37 5.63 5.52
C LEU A 67 -16.43 6.58 6.08
N ARG A 68 -17.65 6.08 6.34
CA ARG A 68 -18.73 6.88 6.93
C ARG A 68 -18.42 7.33 8.35
N LYS A 69 -17.74 6.50 9.13
CA LYS A 69 -17.36 6.81 10.52
C LYS A 69 -16.17 7.75 10.59
N PHE A 70 -15.13 7.51 9.81
CA PHE A 70 -13.89 8.28 9.84
C PHE A 70 -13.99 9.58 9.03
N LYS A 71 -14.83 9.60 7.97
CA LYS A 71 -15.05 10.75 7.07
C LYS A 71 -13.75 11.33 6.50
N PRO A 72 -12.91 10.54 5.84
CA PRO A 72 -11.63 11.00 5.33
C PRO A 72 -11.82 12.03 4.20
N HIS A 73 -10.93 13.02 4.13
CA HIS A 73 -10.84 13.96 3.01
C HIS A 73 -10.23 13.32 1.76
N ALA A 74 -9.40 12.32 1.93
CA ALA A 74 -8.81 11.55 0.84
C ALA A 74 -8.47 10.12 1.29
N VAL A 75 -8.40 9.20 0.31
CA VAL A 75 -7.99 7.81 0.53
C VAL A 75 -6.82 7.47 -0.39
N ILE A 76 -5.78 6.88 0.17
CA ILE A 76 -4.59 6.46 -0.56
C ILE A 76 -4.50 4.93 -0.52
N GLY A 77 -4.49 4.31 -1.69
CA GLY A 77 -4.29 2.87 -1.86
C GLY A 77 -2.86 2.56 -2.27
N THR A 78 -2.17 1.73 -1.49
CA THR A 78 -0.79 1.30 -1.77
C THR A 78 -0.69 -0.14 -2.28
N GLY A 79 -1.81 -0.70 -2.74
CA GLY A 79 -1.88 -2.10 -3.14
C GLY A 79 -2.19 -3.04 -1.97
N GLY A 80 -2.02 -4.33 -2.20
CA GLY A 80 -2.39 -5.37 -1.23
C GLY A 80 -3.88 -5.71 -1.24
N TYR A 81 -4.26 -6.70 -0.42
CA TYR A 81 -5.61 -7.27 -0.47
C TYR A 81 -6.68 -6.32 0.06
N ALA A 82 -6.39 -5.55 1.08
CA ALA A 82 -7.33 -4.60 1.68
C ALA A 82 -7.56 -3.37 0.79
N SER A 83 -6.58 -3.02 -0.05
CA SER A 83 -6.66 -1.86 -0.95
C SER A 83 -7.83 -1.99 -1.94
N GLY A 84 -8.08 -3.18 -2.51
CA GLY A 84 -9.17 -3.39 -3.46
C GLY A 84 -10.53 -2.93 -2.93
N PRO A 85 -11.10 -3.60 -1.91
CA PRO A 85 -12.41 -3.24 -1.37
C PRO A 85 -12.45 -1.82 -0.78
N MET A 86 -11.36 -1.33 -0.19
CA MET A 86 -11.29 0.01 0.38
C MET A 86 -11.36 1.10 -0.70
N MET A 87 -10.57 0.97 -1.77
CA MET A 87 -10.54 1.91 -2.88
C MET A 87 -11.83 1.87 -3.70
N MET A 88 -12.43 0.68 -3.88
CA MET A 88 -13.75 0.55 -4.51
C MET A 88 -14.82 1.30 -3.71
N ALA A 89 -14.81 1.18 -2.39
CA ALA A 89 -15.74 1.88 -1.51
C ALA A 89 -15.50 3.40 -1.54
N ALA A 90 -14.25 3.85 -1.46
CA ALA A 90 -13.88 5.26 -1.48
C ALA A 90 -14.32 5.96 -2.77
N THR A 91 -13.99 5.37 -3.93
CA THR A 91 -14.36 5.91 -5.24
C THR A 91 -15.87 5.94 -5.45
N ARG A 92 -16.62 4.94 -4.94
CA ARG A 92 -18.09 4.93 -5.02
C ARG A 92 -18.73 5.96 -4.09
N CYS A 93 -18.10 6.26 -2.96
CA CYS A 93 -18.54 7.33 -2.05
C CYS A 93 -18.12 8.73 -2.50
N GLY A 94 -17.49 8.89 -3.66
CA GLY A 94 -17.03 10.19 -4.18
C GLY A 94 -15.87 10.79 -3.40
N ILE A 95 -15.14 9.99 -2.59
CA ILE A 95 -14.02 10.49 -1.80
C ILE A 95 -12.78 10.58 -2.71
N PRO A 96 -12.04 11.73 -2.70
CA PRO A 96 -10.80 11.87 -3.44
C PRO A 96 -9.85 10.69 -3.18
N SER A 97 -9.37 10.07 -4.26
CA SER A 97 -8.69 8.78 -4.17
C SER A 97 -7.44 8.76 -5.02
N ILE A 98 -6.35 8.28 -4.46
CA ILE A 98 -5.06 8.11 -5.13
C ILE A 98 -4.61 6.66 -4.93
N ILE A 99 -4.03 6.05 -5.95
CA ILE A 99 -3.30 4.78 -5.80
C ILE A 99 -1.83 4.96 -6.12
N GLN A 100 -1.00 4.17 -5.47
CA GLN A 100 0.43 4.10 -5.73
C GLN A 100 0.79 2.67 -6.16
N GLU A 101 1.48 2.56 -7.29
CA GLU A 101 1.99 1.30 -7.83
C GLU A 101 3.51 1.28 -7.75
N GLN A 102 4.05 0.35 -6.96
CA GLN A 102 5.47 0.23 -6.68
C GLN A 102 6.23 -0.58 -7.73
N ASN A 103 5.53 -1.37 -8.54
CA ASN A 103 6.12 -2.34 -9.44
C ASN A 103 5.97 -1.91 -10.90
N SER A 104 6.84 -2.40 -11.76
CA SER A 104 6.75 -2.25 -13.23
C SER A 104 5.61 -3.10 -13.84
N PHE A 105 4.99 -3.96 -13.03
CA PHE A 105 3.81 -4.75 -13.38
C PHE A 105 2.69 -4.43 -12.40
N ALA A 106 1.58 -3.89 -12.91
CA ALA A 106 0.50 -3.40 -12.07
C ALA A 106 -0.26 -4.52 -11.36
N GLY A 107 -0.45 -4.35 -10.06
CA GLY A 107 -1.25 -5.25 -9.23
C GLY A 107 -2.73 -5.26 -9.62
N LEU A 108 -3.39 -6.40 -9.44
CA LEU A 108 -4.79 -6.59 -9.82
C LEU A 108 -5.72 -5.58 -9.11
N ALA A 109 -5.51 -5.34 -7.82
CA ALA A 109 -6.31 -4.39 -7.05
C ALA A 109 -6.22 -2.96 -7.64
N ASN A 110 -5.02 -2.51 -8.00
CA ASN A 110 -4.82 -1.20 -8.61
C ASN A 110 -5.46 -1.11 -10.00
N LYS A 111 -5.34 -2.15 -10.83
CA LYS A 111 -5.99 -2.20 -12.15
C LYS A 111 -7.51 -2.06 -12.06
N GLN A 112 -8.15 -2.73 -11.09
CA GLN A 112 -9.61 -2.70 -10.94
C GLN A 112 -10.16 -1.32 -10.59
N VAL A 113 -9.41 -0.49 -9.90
CA VAL A 113 -9.87 0.84 -9.46
C VAL A 113 -9.30 1.99 -10.29
N ALA A 114 -8.36 1.72 -11.19
CA ALA A 114 -7.61 2.71 -11.97
C ALA A 114 -8.49 3.74 -12.69
N ALA A 115 -9.56 3.28 -13.34
CA ALA A 115 -10.48 4.15 -14.07
C ALA A 115 -11.27 5.12 -13.16
N ARG A 116 -11.40 4.81 -11.86
CA ARG A 116 -12.24 5.55 -10.92
C ARG A 116 -11.48 6.48 -9.99
N VAL A 117 -10.21 6.21 -9.72
CA VAL A 117 -9.37 7.06 -8.86
C VAL A 117 -9.02 8.37 -9.55
N ASN A 118 -8.66 9.38 -8.78
CA ASN A 118 -8.29 10.70 -9.28
C ASN A 118 -6.89 10.73 -9.87
N LYS A 119 -5.92 10.10 -9.20
CA LYS A 119 -4.51 10.02 -9.65
C LYS A 119 -3.91 8.65 -9.35
N ILE A 120 -2.91 8.30 -10.15
CA ILE A 120 -2.17 7.05 -10.08
C ILE A 120 -0.69 7.37 -10.04
N CYS A 121 -0.11 7.30 -8.86
CA CYS A 121 1.32 7.47 -8.66
C CYS A 121 2.03 6.18 -9.04
N VAL A 122 3.01 6.25 -9.93
CA VAL A 122 3.76 5.09 -10.41
C VAL A 122 5.25 5.25 -10.15
N ALA A 123 5.91 4.12 -9.91
CA ALA A 123 7.36 4.09 -9.68
C ALA A 123 8.16 4.07 -10.98
N TYR A 124 7.59 3.59 -12.06
CA TYR A 124 8.27 3.35 -13.33
C TYR A 124 7.51 3.96 -14.50
N GLU A 125 8.22 4.29 -15.54
CA GLU A 125 7.66 4.66 -16.85
C GLU A 125 7.01 3.47 -17.57
N GLY A 126 6.24 3.72 -18.63
CA GLY A 126 5.59 2.68 -19.42
C GLY A 126 4.38 2.04 -18.74
N MET A 127 3.79 2.69 -17.73
CA MET A 127 2.64 2.17 -17.01
C MET A 127 1.30 2.48 -17.68
N GLU A 128 1.28 3.23 -18.76
CA GLU A 128 0.09 3.52 -19.60
C GLU A 128 -0.50 2.26 -20.25
N LYS A 129 0.26 1.17 -20.34
CA LYS A 129 -0.24 -0.16 -20.72
C LYS A 129 -1.21 -0.79 -19.72
N TYR A 130 -1.24 -0.26 -18.48
CA TYR A 130 -2.09 -0.76 -17.39
C TYR A 130 -3.09 0.25 -16.90
N PHE A 131 -2.81 1.55 -17.05
CA PHE A 131 -3.54 2.63 -16.41
C PHE A 131 -3.89 3.75 -17.40
N PRO A 132 -4.99 4.49 -17.19
CA PRO A 132 -5.32 5.68 -17.97
C PRO A 132 -4.19 6.72 -17.91
N LYS A 133 -3.67 7.11 -19.07
CA LYS A 133 -2.50 7.99 -19.22
C LYS A 133 -2.69 9.35 -18.54
N ASP A 134 -3.89 9.92 -18.61
CA ASP A 134 -4.25 11.22 -18.03
C ASP A 134 -4.23 11.25 -16.49
N LYS A 135 -4.23 10.08 -15.86
CA LYS A 135 -4.21 9.93 -14.40
C LYS A 135 -2.84 9.58 -13.84
N ILE A 136 -1.90 9.16 -14.69
CA ILE A 136 -0.56 8.73 -14.26
C ILE A 136 0.28 9.92 -13.83
N VAL A 137 0.97 9.76 -12.70
CA VAL A 137 2.01 10.67 -12.21
C VAL A 137 3.23 9.82 -11.85
N LEU A 138 4.36 10.07 -12.50
CA LEU A 138 5.63 9.41 -12.18
C LEU A 138 6.20 10.04 -10.91
N THR A 139 6.14 9.33 -9.80
CA THR A 139 6.58 9.79 -8.47
C THR A 139 7.79 9.03 -7.93
N GLY A 140 8.13 7.90 -8.54
CA GLY A 140 9.04 6.93 -7.94
C GLY A 140 8.39 6.19 -6.75
N ASN A 141 9.20 5.39 -6.08
CA ASN A 141 8.81 4.73 -4.82
C ASN A 141 9.19 5.60 -3.62
N PRO A 142 8.31 5.75 -2.62
CA PRO A 142 8.69 6.39 -1.38
C PRO A 142 9.73 5.55 -0.65
N VAL A 143 10.87 6.16 -0.32
CA VAL A 143 11.99 5.52 0.37
C VAL A 143 12.15 6.13 1.75
N ARG A 144 12.47 5.30 2.74
CA ARG A 144 12.74 5.79 4.11
C ARG A 144 13.98 6.67 4.12
N LYS A 145 13.93 7.82 4.81
CA LYS A 145 15.05 8.77 4.90
C LYS A 145 16.35 8.11 5.40
N ASN A 146 16.26 7.16 6.34
CA ASN A 146 17.41 6.45 6.88
C ASN A 146 18.11 5.52 5.87
N ILE A 147 17.45 5.16 4.76
CA ILE A 147 18.08 4.41 3.66
C ILE A 147 18.90 5.34 2.78
N LEU A 148 18.52 6.60 2.65
CA LEU A 148 19.26 7.60 1.86
C LEU A 148 20.59 8.00 2.54
N SER A 149 20.72 7.81 3.86
CA SER A 149 21.91 8.14 4.67
C SER A 149 22.82 6.92 4.93
N ILE A 150 22.86 5.94 4.02
CA ILE A 150 23.62 4.69 4.20
C ILE A 150 25.15 4.87 4.00
N GLY A 151 25.59 5.96 3.34
CA GLY A 151 27.01 6.16 2.95
C GLY A 151 28.04 5.86 4.03
N ASP A 152 27.77 6.29 5.27
CA ASP A 152 28.71 6.14 6.39
C ASP A 152 28.59 4.82 7.18
N LYS A 153 27.70 3.91 6.76
CA LYS A 153 27.40 2.68 7.50
C LYS A 153 28.13 1.45 6.96
N ARG A 154 28.83 1.56 5.84
CA ARG A 154 29.50 0.42 5.19
C ARG A 154 30.50 -0.25 6.13
N GLU A 155 31.41 0.51 6.73
CA GLU A 155 32.43 -0.02 7.64
C GLU A 155 31.81 -0.69 8.88
N LYS A 156 30.81 -0.05 9.48
CA LYS A 156 30.06 -0.62 10.60
C LYS A 156 29.35 -1.93 10.23
N ALA A 157 28.77 -1.99 9.03
CA ALA A 157 28.11 -3.20 8.55
C ALA A 157 29.12 -4.33 8.28
N LEU A 158 30.25 -4.03 7.63
CA LEU A 158 31.29 -5.01 7.39
C LEU A 158 31.80 -5.59 8.70
N SER A 159 32.08 -4.75 9.69
CA SER A 159 32.52 -5.18 11.04
C SER A 159 31.44 -6.01 11.73
N HIS A 160 30.18 -5.58 11.68
CA HIS A 160 29.04 -6.27 12.31
C HIS A 160 28.82 -7.69 11.77
N PHE A 161 28.96 -7.86 10.45
CA PHE A 161 28.78 -9.16 9.78
C PHE A 161 30.06 -9.96 9.62
N GLY A 162 31.21 -9.45 10.07
CA GLY A 162 32.52 -10.10 9.94
C GLY A 162 33.00 -10.22 8.49
N PHE A 163 32.59 -9.27 7.61
CA PHE A 163 33.01 -9.28 6.20
C PHE A 163 34.30 -8.51 5.98
N ASP A 164 35.15 -9.05 5.10
CA ASP A 164 36.40 -8.42 4.69
C ASP A 164 36.11 -7.23 3.75
N ALA A 165 36.59 -6.04 4.14
CA ALA A 165 36.40 -4.81 3.38
C ALA A 165 37.03 -4.84 1.97
N ASN A 166 38.04 -5.68 1.77
CA ASN A 166 38.78 -5.84 0.51
C ASN A 166 38.12 -6.85 -0.44
N LYS A 167 37.11 -7.57 0.02
CA LYS A 167 36.38 -8.54 -0.82
C LYS A 167 35.06 -7.98 -1.31
N ARG A 168 34.67 -8.39 -2.52
CA ARG A 168 33.33 -8.10 -3.04
C ARG A 168 32.32 -8.95 -2.29
N THR A 169 31.31 -8.31 -1.70
CA THR A 169 30.19 -8.98 -1.03
C THR A 169 29.00 -9.00 -1.95
N LEU A 170 28.46 -10.18 -2.21
CA LEU A 170 27.18 -10.40 -2.91
C LEU A 170 26.16 -10.89 -1.88
N LEU A 171 24.99 -10.27 -1.85
CA LEU A 171 23.83 -10.66 -1.04
C LEU A 171 22.76 -11.27 -1.93
#